data_733c2ec96ff21be42fb4b2e006bf05bd
#
_entry.id   733c2ec96ff21be42fb4b2e006bf05bd
#
_cell.length_a   1.000
_cell.length_b   1.000
_cell.length_c   1.000
_cell.angle_alpha   90.00
_cell.angle_beta   90.00
_cell.angle_gamma   90.00
#
_symmetry.space_group_name_H-M   'P 1'
#
loop_
_entity.id
_entity.type
_entity.pdbx_description
1 polymer ?
#
loop_
_entity_poly.entity_id
_entity_poly.type
_entity_poly.pdbx_seq_one_letter_code
_entity_poly.pdbx_strand_id
1 'polypeptide(L)'
;MATFKYYDGTKYNRITGGLVPKTTKTTSDTETYSCNYVNGIVESGSNENGNWIKFNDGTMICTATKVFENIDVNNSWGNLYETAELTLGNFPQQFISTPTGINCIMITNTNTNNKGSAGFIEYIVETTNTSWGKTAIAKATSSVVANIGLSLIAIGKWK
;
A
#
# COMPACT_ATOMS: atom_id res chain seq x y z
N MET A 1 10.08 44.81 0.74
CA MET A 1 10.35 43.44 0.27
C MET A 1 11.70 43.02 0.80
N ALA A 2 11.80 41.97 1.62
CA ALA A 2 13.07 41.55 2.19
C ALA A 2 13.93 40.92 1.09
N THR A 3 15.18 41.37 0.97
CA THR A 3 16.15 40.81 0.02
C THR A 3 17.04 39.84 0.77
N PHE A 4 16.96 38.56 0.41
CA PHE A 4 17.87 37.55 0.95
C PHE A 4 19.20 37.62 0.23
N LYS A 5 20.30 37.50 0.97
CA LYS A 5 21.66 37.45 0.46
C LYS A 5 22.37 36.23 1.04
N TYR A 6 23.23 35.62 0.27
CA TYR A 6 24.14 34.59 0.77
C TYR A 6 25.59 35.03 0.56
N TYR A 7 26.49 34.54 1.42
CA TYR A 7 27.92 34.83 1.36
C TYR A 7 28.65 33.63 0.74
N ASP A 8 29.42 33.89 -0.34
CA ASP A 8 30.12 32.86 -1.10
C ASP A 8 31.58 32.65 -0.65
N GLY A 9 31.96 33.25 0.47
CA GLY A 9 33.35 33.27 0.98
C GLY A 9 34.12 34.52 0.59
N THR A 10 33.67 35.28 -0.39
CA THR A 10 34.31 36.50 -0.87
C THR A 10 33.41 37.73 -0.88
N LYS A 11 32.13 37.55 -1.14
CA LYS A 11 31.14 38.64 -1.22
C LYS A 11 29.73 38.14 -0.89
N TYR A 12 28.83 39.10 -0.55
CA TYR A 12 27.42 38.84 -0.43
C TYR A 12 26.71 38.93 -1.78
N ASN A 13 26.12 37.84 -2.20
CA ASN A 13 25.35 37.77 -3.43
C ASN A 13 23.86 37.92 -3.14
N ARG A 14 23.19 38.69 -4.00
CA ARG A 14 21.73 38.84 -3.90
C ARG A 14 21.04 37.64 -4.55
N ILE A 15 20.11 37.03 -3.83
CA ILE A 15 19.22 36.04 -4.42
C ILE A 15 18.16 36.80 -5.23
N THR A 16 18.31 36.82 -6.54
CA THR A 16 17.36 37.41 -7.49
C THR A 16 16.58 36.26 -8.13
N GLY A 17 15.32 36.17 -7.79
CA GLY A 17 14.41 35.11 -8.26
C GLY A 17 13.94 34.24 -7.11
N GLY A 18 12.71 33.76 -7.19
CA GLY A 18 12.20 32.77 -6.24
C GLY A 18 13.02 31.49 -6.32
N LEU A 19 13.33 30.91 -5.17
CA LEU A 19 13.88 29.56 -5.12
C LEU A 19 12.83 28.63 -5.73
N VAL A 20 13.07 28.17 -6.94
CA VAL A 20 12.23 27.15 -7.57
C VAL A 20 12.79 25.80 -7.14
N PRO A 21 12.06 25.02 -6.34
CA PRO A 21 12.52 23.69 -5.97
C PRO A 21 12.70 22.82 -7.23
N LYS A 22 13.84 22.18 -7.37
CA LYS A 22 14.09 21.24 -8.47
C LYS A 22 13.62 19.85 -8.08
N THR A 23 13.02 19.16 -9.00
CA THR A 23 12.55 17.79 -8.82
C THR A 23 13.60 16.73 -9.17
N THR A 24 14.70 17.14 -9.81
CA THR A 24 15.82 16.26 -10.20
C THR A 24 17.05 16.52 -9.36
N LYS A 25 17.68 15.45 -8.89
CA LYS A 25 18.96 15.53 -8.21
C LYS A 25 20.04 16.00 -9.19
N THR A 26 20.74 17.07 -8.82
CA THR A 26 21.93 17.53 -9.53
C THR A 26 23.15 17.37 -8.62
N THR A 27 24.33 17.42 -9.20
CA THR A 27 25.59 17.36 -8.47
C THR A 27 26.04 18.73 -7.94
N SER A 28 25.22 19.77 -8.13
CA SER A 28 25.54 21.12 -7.70
C SER A 28 25.07 21.38 -6.27
N ASP A 29 25.97 21.71 -5.38
CA ASP A 29 25.69 22.04 -3.96
C ASP A 29 24.83 23.31 -3.77
N THR A 30 24.53 24.03 -4.85
CA THR A 30 23.77 25.29 -4.82
C THR A 30 22.26 25.12 -5.09
N GLU A 31 21.81 23.90 -5.36
CA GLU A 31 20.44 23.64 -5.77
C GLU A 31 19.55 23.20 -4.61
N THR A 32 18.36 23.79 -4.55
CA THR A 32 17.31 23.39 -3.59
C THR A 32 16.43 22.31 -4.21
N TYR A 33 16.35 21.16 -3.56
CA TYR A 33 15.46 20.06 -3.98
C TYR A 33 14.02 20.31 -3.53
N SER A 34 13.07 19.79 -4.29
CA SER A 34 11.68 19.75 -3.85
C SER A 34 11.54 18.88 -2.59
N CYS A 35 10.55 19.17 -1.76
CA CYS A 35 10.27 18.34 -0.58
C CYS A 35 9.98 16.88 -0.94
N ASN A 36 9.39 16.60 -2.08
CA ASN A 36 9.16 15.24 -2.56
C ASN A 36 10.47 14.49 -2.81
N TYR A 37 11.48 15.16 -3.35
CA TYR A 37 12.79 14.56 -3.55
C TYR A 37 13.52 14.35 -2.22
N VAL A 38 13.48 15.35 -1.33
CA VAL A 38 14.08 15.26 0.02
C VAL A 38 13.44 14.15 0.83
N ASN A 39 12.12 13.99 0.75
CA ASN A 39 11.37 12.95 1.45
C ASN A 39 11.46 11.57 0.76
N GLY A 40 12.10 11.49 -0.41
CA GLY A 40 12.28 10.24 -1.13
C GLY A 40 11.06 9.72 -1.89
N ILE A 41 9.92 10.43 -1.87
CA ILE A 41 8.72 10.07 -2.63
C ILE A 41 8.87 10.60 -4.06
N VAL A 42 8.73 9.70 -5.05
CA VAL A 42 8.80 10.01 -6.48
C VAL A 42 7.40 10.19 -7.08
N GLU A 43 6.49 9.33 -6.69
CA GLU A 43 5.13 9.27 -7.22
C GLU A 43 4.18 8.68 -6.18
N SER A 44 2.97 9.15 -6.16
CA SER A 44 1.86 8.53 -5.43
C SER A 44 0.58 8.68 -6.23
N GLY A 45 -0.36 7.77 -6.03
CA GLY A 45 -1.63 7.82 -6.71
C GLY A 45 -2.62 6.78 -6.19
N SER A 46 -3.79 6.77 -6.83
CA SER A 46 -4.88 5.83 -6.54
C SER A 46 -5.65 5.47 -7.80
N ASN A 47 -6.28 4.31 -7.78
CA ASN A 47 -7.26 3.86 -8.76
C ASN A 47 -8.28 2.92 -8.10
N GLU A 48 -9.13 2.27 -8.87
CA GLU A 48 -10.13 1.32 -8.40
C GLU A 48 -9.56 0.12 -7.60
N ASN A 49 -8.27 -0.20 -7.79
CA ASN A 49 -7.61 -1.29 -7.11
C ASN A 49 -6.94 -0.88 -5.79
N GLY A 50 -6.86 0.42 -5.49
CA GLY A 50 -6.28 0.93 -4.25
C GLY A 50 -5.34 2.12 -4.46
N ASN A 51 -4.36 2.25 -3.57
CA ASN A 51 -3.39 3.35 -3.57
C ASN A 51 -1.95 2.83 -3.68
N TRP A 52 -1.04 3.69 -4.16
CA TRP A 52 0.40 3.39 -4.19
C TRP A 52 1.25 4.60 -3.84
N ILE A 53 2.45 4.31 -3.36
CA ILE A 53 3.53 5.29 -3.15
C ILE A 53 4.82 4.67 -3.66
N LYS A 54 5.57 5.40 -4.49
CA LYS A 54 6.89 5.04 -5.00
C LYS A 54 7.97 5.89 -4.36
N PHE A 55 9.06 5.27 -3.96
CA PHE A 55 10.22 5.92 -3.35
C PHE A 55 11.43 5.93 -4.29
N ASN A 56 12.35 6.88 -4.07
CA ASN A 56 13.56 7.03 -4.87
C ASN A 56 14.48 5.80 -4.87
N ASP A 57 14.47 5.03 -3.78
CA ASP A 57 15.26 3.81 -3.63
C ASP A 57 14.71 2.60 -4.41
N GLY A 58 13.65 2.82 -5.18
CA GLY A 58 12.95 1.79 -5.93
C GLY A 58 11.89 1.03 -5.12
N THR A 59 11.67 1.36 -3.86
CA THR A 59 10.60 0.76 -3.07
C THR A 59 9.25 1.29 -3.52
N MET A 60 8.25 0.42 -3.54
CA MET A 60 6.85 0.77 -3.72
C MET A 60 6.00 0.10 -2.64
N ILE A 61 5.04 0.85 -2.13
CA ILE A 61 4.00 0.36 -1.22
C ILE A 61 2.67 0.48 -1.95
N CYS A 62 1.93 -0.62 -2.00
CA CYS A 62 0.54 -0.67 -2.44
C CYS A 62 -0.37 -0.99 -1.27
N THR A 63 -1.54 -0.34 -1.21
CA THR A 63 -2.58 -0.61 -0.22
C THR A 63 -3.93 -0.74 -0.91
N ALA A 64 -4.80 -1.59 -0.36
CA ALA A 64 -6.17 -1.74 -0.83
C ALA A 64 -7.10 -2.14 0.32
N THR A 65 -8.38 -1.94 0.11
CA THR A 65 -9.44 -2.52 0.93
C THR A 65 -10.34 -3.36 0.05
N LYS A 66 -10.65 -4.58 0.47
CA LYS A 66 -11.60 -5.48 -0.20
C LYS A 66 -12.73 -5.81 0.74
N VAL A 67 -13.94 -5.83 0.21
CA VAL A 67 -15.13 -6.23 0.95
C VAL A 67 -15.76 -7.40 0.22
N PHE A 68 -16.08 -8.45 0.96
CA PHE A 68 -16.80 -9.62 0.48
C PHE A 68 -18.09 -9.74 1.25
N GLU A 69 -19.18 -9.99 0.55
CA GLU A 69 -20.52 -10.05 1.13
C GLU A 69 -21.11 -11.45 1.02
N ASN A 70 -21.87 -11.87 2.03
CA ASN A 70 -22.59 -13.14 2.09
C ASN A 70 -21.70 -14.36 1.79
N ILE A 71 -20.56 -14.43 2.49
CA ILE A 71 -19.56 -15.47 2.27
C ILE A 71 -19.89 -16.71 3.10
N ASP A 72 -20.00 -17.85 2.43
CA ASP A 72 -20.14 -19.16 3.06
C ASP A 72 -18.80 -19.60 3.66
N VAL A 73 -18.82 -19.95 4.95
CA VAL A 73 -17.71 -20.57 5.67
C VAL A 73 -18.17 -21.97 6.05
N ASN A 74 -18.16 -22.88 5.09
CA ASN A 74 -18.77 -24.21 5.24
C ASN A 74 -17.90 -25.37 4.72
N ASN A 75 -16.75 -25.08 4.11
CA ASN A 75 -15.79 -26.11 3.73
C ASN A 75 -15.12 -26.65 4.99
N SER A 76 -15.15 -27.94 5.18
CA SER A 76 -14.55 -28.59 6.34
C SER A 76 -13.03 -28.60 6.21
N TRP A 77 -12.31 -28.09 7.23
CA TRP A 77 -10.86 -28.09 7.33
C TRP A 77 -10.43 -28.52 8.74
N GLY A 78 -10.21 -29.83 8.90
CA GLY A 78 -9.95 -30.43 10.21
C GLY A 78 -11.12 -30.18 11.19
N ASN A 79 -10.84 -29.46 12.28
CA ASN A 79 -11.85 -29.06 13.27
C ASN A 79 -12.42 -27.65 13.02
N LEU A 80 -12.09 -27.05 11.89
CA LEU A 80 -12.52 -25.72 11.47
C LEU A 80 -13.37 -25.80 10.20
N TYR A 81 -13.91 -24.66 9.84
CA TYR A 81 -14.58 -24.41 8.57
C TYR A 81 -13.90 -23.24 7.89
N GLU A 82 -13.77 -23.30 6.58
CA GLU A 82 -13.16 -22.25 5.77
C GLU A 82 -14.07 -21.79 4.64
N THR A 83 -13.75 -20.61 4.07
CA THR A 83 -14.39 -20.15 2.83
C THR A 83 -13.82 -20.92 1.64
N ALA A 84 -14.51 -20.84 0.49
CA ALA A 84 -13.82 -20.97 -0.78
C ALA A 84 -12.74 -19.89 -0.90
N GLU A 85 -11.79 -20.07 -1.82
CA GLU A 85 -10.74 -19.07 -2.09
C GLU A 85 -11.36 -17.72 -2.52
N LEU A 86 -10.99 -16.66 -1.83
CA LEU A 86 -11.40 -15.28 -2.09
C LEU A 86 -10.33 -14.59 -2.93
N THR A 87 -10.68 -14.20 -4.14
CA THR A 87 -9.77 -13.47 -5.05
C THR A 87 -9.62 -12.02 -4.59
N LEU A 88 -8.39 -11.61 -4.31
CA LEU A 88 -8.07 -10.27 -3.81
C LEU A 88 -7.95 -9.22 -4.92
N GLY A 89 -7.83 -9.64 -6.19
CA GLY A 89 -7.76 -8.76 -7.35
C GLY A 89 -6.34 -8.26 -7.65
N ASN A 90 -6.24 -7.18 -8.43
CA ASN A 90 -4.96 -6.65 -8.87
C ASN A 90 -4.40 -5.61 -7.90
N PHE A 91 -3.07 -5.42 -7.95
CA PHE A 91 -2.43 -4.24 -7.36
C PHE A 91 -2.86 -2.96 -8.07
N PRO A 92 -2.91 -1.81 -7.35
CA PRO A 92 -3.17 -0.52 -7.99
C PRO A 92 -2.05 -0.11 -8.97
N GLN A 93 -0.85 -0.65 -8.78
CA GLN A 93 0.31 -0.44 -9.64
C GLN A 93 1.18 -1.70 -9.64
N GLN A 94 1.70 -2.06 -10.81
CA GLN A 94 2.51 -3.26 -10.99
C GLN A 94 3.90 -3.11 -10.34
N PHE A 95 4.36 -4.16 -9.67
CA PHE A 95 5.74 -4.34 -9.23
C PHE A 95 6.60 -4.91 -10.36
N ILE A 96 7.93 -4.75 -10.29
CA ILE A 96 8.84 -5.40 -11.28
C ILE A 96 8.96 -6.92 -11.05
N SER A 97 8.72 -7.37 -9.83
CA SER A 97 8.71 -8.78 -9.41
C SER A 97 7.64 -8.98 -8.34
N THR A 98 7.33 -10.22 -8.00
CA THR A 98 6.44 -10.50 -6.86
C THR A 98 6.93 -9.76 -5.62
N PRO A 99 6.08 -8.95 -4.95
CA PRO A 99 6.46 -8.22 -3.75
C PRO A 99 6.86 -9.18 -2.62
N THR A 100 7.79 -8.75 -1.78
CA THR A 100 8.36 -9.57 -0.70
C THR A 100 7.62 -9.44 0.63
N GLY A 101 6.90 -8.34 0.82
CA GLY A 101 6.08 -8.10 2.01
C GLY A 101 4.62 -7.94 1.62
N ILE A 102 3.80 -8.94 1.98
CA ILE A 102 2.35 -8.87 1.80
C ILE A 102 1.70 -9.19 3.11
N ASN A 103 0.74 -8.36 3.49
CA ASN A 103 -0.08 -8.57 4.67
C ASN A 103 -1.55 -8.32 4.34
N CYS A 104 -2.41 -9.11 4.94
CA CYS A 104 -3.85 -8.97 4.87
C CYS A 104 -4.41 -9.02 6.30
N ILE A 105 -5.14 -8.00 6.67
CA ILE A 105 -5.76 -7.90 7.99
C ILE A 105 -7.26 -7.75 7.82
N MET A 106 -8.03 -8.55 8.57
CA MET A 106 -9.47 -8.36 8.66
C MET A 106 -9.76 -7.10 9.46
N ILE A 107 -10.45 -6.13 8.85
CA ILE A 107 -10.76 -4.83 9.47
C ILE A 107 -12.22 -4.68 9.88
N THR A 108 -13.14 -5.39 9.24
CA THR A 108 -14.56 -5.35 9.60
C THR A 108 -15.22 -6.70 9.44
N ASN A 109 -16.05 -7.01 10.41
CA ASN A 109 -17.15 -7.95 10.28
C ASN A 109 -18.39 -7.19 10.76
N THR A 110 -19.26 -6.78 9.83
CA THR A 110 -20.41 -5.92 10.14
C THR A 110 -21.58 -6.69 10.76
N ASN A 111 -21.45 -7.96 11.01
CA ASN A 111 -22.44 -8.70 11.77
C ASN A 111 -22.27 -8.42 13.27
N THR A 112 -22.79 -7.26 13.70
CA THR A 112 -22.64 -6.68 15.05
C THR A 112 -23.21 -7.56 16.17
N ASN A 113 -24.00 -8.56 15.85
CA ASN A 113 -24.65 -9.42 16.84
C ASN A 113 -23.94 -10.74 17.10
N ASN A 114 -22.91 -11.09 16.34
CA ASN A 114 -22.18 -12.35 16.48
C ASN A 114 -20.69 -12.13 16.77
N LYS A 115 -20.36 -11.83 18.01
CA LYS A 115 -18.96 -11.87 18.50
C LYS A 115 -18.30 -13.25 18.32
N GLY A 116 -19.07 -14.30 18.03
CA GLY A 116 -18.60 -15.64 17.67
C GLY A 116 -18.30 -15.83 16.18
N SER A 117 -18.46 -14.81 15.36
CA SER A 117 -18.21 -14.86 13.91
C SER A 117 -16.80 -14.41 13.49
N ALA A 118 -15.94 -14.11 14.45
CA ALA A 118 -14.56 -13.77 14.16
C ALA A 118 -13.84 -14.98 13.55
N GLY A 119 -13.50 -14.87 12.29
CA GLY A 119 -12.59 -15.78 11.60
C GLY A 119 -11.17 -15.23 11.65
N PHE A 120 -10.23 -15.97 11.14
CA PHE A 120 -8.87 -15.52 10.90
C PHE A 120 -8.50 -15.78 9.43
N ILE A 121 -7.59 -14.97 8.93
CA ILE A 121 -7.02 -15.13 7.60
C ILE A 121 -6.04 -16.31 7.68
N GLU A 122 -6.22 -17.25 6.79
CA GLU A 122 -5.43 -18.47 6.81
C GLU A 122 -4.11 -18.31 6.06
N TYR A 123 -4.17 -17.78 4.84
CA TYR A 123 -3.01 -17.63 3.97
C TYR A 123 -3.25 -16.56 2.90
N ILE A 124 -2.17 -16.19 2.20
CA ILE A 124 -2.22 -15.51 0.90
C ILE A 124 -1.38 -16.34 -0.06
N VAL A 125 -1.97 -16.76 -1.16
CA VAL A 125 -1.33 -17.57 -2.20
C VAL A 125 -1.50 -16.98 -3.59
N GLU A 126 -0.79 -17.52 -4.56
CA GLU A 126 -0.86 -17.11 -5.97
C GLU A 126 -0.61 -15.61 -6.21
N THR A 127 0.12 -14.96 -5.32
CA THR A 127 0.54 -13.58 -5.53
C THR A 127 1.54 -13.52 -6.70
N THR A 128 1.34 -12.53 -7.56
CA THR A 128 2.25 -12.23 -8.67
C THR A 128 2.80 -10.80 -8.55
N ASN A 129 3.44 -10.30 -9.57
CA ASN A 129 3.82 -8.88 -9.63
C ASN A 129 2.67 -7.92 -9.98
N THR A 130 1.51 -8.45 -10.38
CA THR A 130 0.32 -7.67 -10.75
C THR A 130 -0.88 -7.92 -9.86
N SER A 131 -0.91 -9.03 -9.12
CA SER A 131 -2.08 -9.50 -8.36
C SER A 131 -1.75 -9.75 -6.90
N TRP A 132 -2.68 -9.37 -6.00
CA TRP A 132 -2.67 -9.71 -4.58
C TRP A 132 -2.74 -11.22 -4.34
N GLY A 133 -3.27 -12.00 -5.31
CA GLY A 133 -3.52 -13.42 -5.16
C GLY A 133 -4.87 -13.73 -4.53
N LYS A 134 -4.90 -14.78 -3.72
CA LYS A 134 -6.11 -15.31 -3.08
C LYS A 134 -5.86 -15.55 -1.59
N THR A 135 -6.96 -15.57 -0.82
CA THR A 135 -6.94 -15.91 0.60
C THR A 135 -8.16 -16.77 0.96
N ALA A 136 -8.14 -17.39 2.12
CA ALA A 136 -9.29 -18.00 2.74
C ALA A 136 -9.44 -17.50 4.19
N ILE A 137 -10.65 -17.62 4.72
CA ILE A 137 -10.96 -17.25 6.09
C ILE A 137 -11.51 -18.46 6.79
N ALA A 138 -10.89 -18.82 7.91
CA ALA A 138 -11.29 -19.95 8.73
C ALA A 138 -11.96 -19.52 10.04
N LYS A 139 -12.86 -20.34 10.55
CA LYS A 139 -13.55 -20.15 11.81
C LYS A 139 -14.00 -21.50 12.42
N ALA A 140 -14.30 -21.47 13.71
CA ALA A 140 -14.63 -22.69 14.46
C ALA A 140 -16.03 -23.27 14.15
N THR A 141 -16.92 -22.47 13.53
CA THR A 141 -18.29 -22.90 13.26
C THR A 141 -18.69 -22.58 11.83
N SER A 142 -19.39 -23.53 11.18
CA SER A 142 -19.98 -23.29 9.86
C SER A 142 -21.04 -22.18 9.93
N SER A 143 -20.98 -21.22 9.04
CA SER A 143 -22.00 -20.17 8.92
C SER A 143 -21.83 -19.35 7.65
N VAL A 144 -22.81 -18.51 7.34
CA VAL A 144 -22.66 -17.42 6.39
C VAL A 144 -22.16 -16.17 7.14
N VAL A 145 -21.16 -15.50 6.60
CA VAL A 145 -20.67 -14.21 7.10
C VAL A 145 -21.17 -13.11 6.18
N ALA A 146 -21.93 -12.17 6.72
CA ALA A 146 -22.61 -11.14 5.93
C ALA A 146 -21.61 -10.24 5.21
N ASN A 147 -20.57 -9.76 5.90
CA ASN A 147 -19.55 -8.90 5.32
C ASN A 147 -18.17 -9.14 5.95
N ILE A 148 -17.16 -9.22 5.12
CA ILE A 148 -15.75 -9.31 5.52
C ILE A 148 -14.99 -8.19 4.84
N GLY A 149 -14.42 -7.27 5.63
CA GLY A 149 -13.51 -6.23 5.15
C GLY A 149 -12.08 -6.63 5.39
N LEU A 150 -11.26 -6.58 4.35
CA LEU A 150 -9.83 -6.90 4.38
C LEU A 150 -9.02 -5.67 4.02
N SER A 151 -8.05 -5.32 4.87
CA SER A 151 -7.01 -4.31 4.57
C SER A 151 -5.77 -5.01 4.06
N LEU A 152 -5.30 -4.60 2.91
CA LEU A 152 -4.18 -5.19 2.19
C LEU A 152 -3.03 -4.19 2.14
N ILE A 153 -1.81 -4.66 2.36
CA ILE A 153 -0.58 -3.92 2.13
C ILE A 153 0.46 -4.82 1.46
N ALA A 154 1.12 -4.30 0.44
CA ALA A 154 2.24 -4.97 -0.22
C ALA A 154 3.41 -4.02 -0.36
N ILE A 155 4.62 -4.54 -0.17
CA ILE A 155 5.88 -3.81 -0.28
C ILE A 155 6.79 -4.59 -1.21
N GLY A 156 7.31 -3.90 -2.22
CA GLY A 156 8.19 -4.48 -3.22
C GLY A 156 8.95 -3.41 -4.01
N LYS A 157 9.46 -3.79 -5.18
CA LYS A 157 10.22 -2.89 -6.06
C LYS A 157 9.41 -2.50 -7.29
N TRP A 158 9.55 -1.21 -7.72
CA TRP A 158 8.95 -0.69 -8.94
C TRP A 158 9.99 -0.38 -10.02
N LYS A 159 11.29 -0.38 -9.67
CA LYS A 159 12.46 -0.23 -10.56
C LYS A 159 13.66 -1.00 -10.02
#